data_0158996b66b84823ddc1ec8a28468b6e
#
_entry.id   0158996b66b84823ddc1ec8a28468b6e
#
_cell.length_a   1.000
_cell.length_b   1.000
_cell.length_c   1.000
_cell.angle_alpha   90.00
_cell.angle_beta   90.00
_cell.angle_gamma   90.00
#
_symmetry.space_group_name_H-M   'P 1'
#
loop_
_entity.id
_entity.type
_entity.pdbx_description
1 polymer ?
#
loop_
_entity_poly.entity_id
_entity_poly.type
_entity_poly.pdbx_seq_one_letter_code
_entity_poly.pdbx_strand_id
1 'polypeptide(L)'
;MTQSGDAMKKLYSHIQILTQETAEVVDEDVLWEGLMRFVHEPEKFNDQVKGCTVTPGAGDRAGTVFDRTLDFGSHRVKETVYLNESARLMEFHVQETKDYPSSCLRMEISRTTQQLPAVTFTYFARSEPKVPASLRPLIEQAWEQKDKAILERILLDKLDSDEH
;
A
#
# COMPACT_ATOMS: atom_id res chain seq x y z
N MET A 1 -16.09 16.99 -12.36
CA MET A 1 -15.51 16.41 -12.39
C MET A 1 -14.37 16.38 -12.71
N THR A 2 -13.98 16.32 -12.64
CA THR A 2 -13.04 16.24 -12.82
C THR A 2 -12.34 15.67 -13.35
N GLN A 3 -11.99 15.32 -13.41
CA GLN A 3 -11.26 14.75 -13.69
C GLN A 3 -10.57 14.29 -14.69
N SER A 4 -11.01 14.24 -15.76
CA SER A 4 -10.31 13.47 -16.77
C SER A 4 -8.92 13.96 -17.06
N GLY A 5 -8.70 15.22 -16.94
CA GLY A 5 -7.36 15.76 -17.02
C GLY A 5 -6.45 15.27 -15.91
N ASP A 6 -7.08 14.72 -14.88
CA ASP A 6 -6.34 14.24 -13.71
C ASP A 6 -6.17 12.73 -13.73
N ALA A 7 -6.49 12.08 -14.84
CA ALA A 7 -6.34 10.65 -14.96
C ALA A 7 -4.89 10.26 -14.73
N MET A 8 -4.70 9.28 -13.87
CA MET A 8 -3.38 8.78 -13.57
C MET A 8 -2.97 7.69 -14.54
N LYS A 9 -1.68 7.65 -14.85
CA LYS A 9 -1.13 6.60 -15.70
C LYS A 9 -0.67 5.45 -14.83
N LYS A 10 -0.92 4.23 -15.28
CA LYS A 10 -0.35 3.06 -14.63
C LYS A 10 1.13 3.02 -14.95
N LEU A 11 1.96 3.01 -13.92
CA LEU A 11 3.40 2.96 -14.05
C LEU A 11 3.94 1.54 -13.98
N TYR A 12 3.40 0.76 -13.07
CA TYR A 12 3.96 -0.55 -12.76
C TYR A 12 2.95 -1.37 -11.97
N SER A 13 3.04 -2.68 -12.10
CA SER A 13 2.21 -3.60 -11.32
C SER A 13 2.99 -4.88 -11.09
N HIS A 14 2.85 -5.44 -9.90
CA HIS A 14 3.40 -6.77 -9.60
C HIS A 14 2.49 -7.48 -8.64
N ILE A 15 2.60 -8.80 -8.63
CA ILE A 15 1.80 -9.63 -7.74
C ILE A 15 2.73 -10.42 -6.82
N GLN A 16 2.37 -10.49 -5.55
CA GLN A 16 3.09 -11.28 -4.56
C GLN A 16 2.17 -12.40 -4.12
N ILE A 17 2.54 -13.62 -4.43
CA ILE A 17 1.74 -14.82 -4.11
C ILE A 17 2.34 -15.46 -2.87
N LEU A 18 1.50 -15.73 -1.87
CA LEU A 18 1.97 -16.41 -0.67
C LEU A 18 2.31 -17.86 -0.99
N THR A 19 3.38 -18.36 -0.37
CA THR A 19 3.70 -19.78 -0.49
C THR A 19 2.64 -20.59 0.23
N GLN A 20 2.55 -21.88 -0.07
CA GLN A 20 1.61 -22.74 0.59
C GLN A 20 1.85 -22.77 2.10
N GLU A 21 3.11 -22.79 2.52
CA GLU A 21 3.46 -22.77 3.93
C GLU A 21 2.98 -21.50 4.62
N THR A 22 3.21 -20.34 4.00
CA THR A 22 2.76 -19.09 4.56
C THR A 22 1.24 -19.00 4.59
N ALA A 23 0.57 -19.54 3.57
CA ALA A 23 -0.88 -19.51 3.47
C ALA A 23 -1.55 -20.34 4.58
N GLU A 24 -0.83 -21.26 5.22
CA GLU A 24 -1.37 -22.02 6.33
C GLU A 24 -1.62 -21.17 7.56
N VAL A 25 -0.90 -20.05 7.70
CA VAL A 25 -1.05 -19.17 8.86
C VAL A 25 -1.58 -17.78 8.48
N VAL A 26 -1.47 -17.39 7.21
CA VAL A 26 -1.91 -16.06 6.72
C VAL A 26 -2.93 -16.29 5.63
N ASP A 27 -4.21 -16.14 5.96
CA ASP A 27 -5.29 -16.19 4.97
C ASP A 27 -5.66 -14.77 4.53
N GLU A 28 -6.73 -14.64 3.73
CA GLU A 28 -7.16 -13.33 3.24
C GLU A 28 -7.54 -12.37 4.36
N ASP A 29 -8.17 -12.88 5.41
CA ASP A 29 -8.57 -12.02 6.53
C ASP A 29 -7.35 -11.53 7.30
N VAL A 30 -6.37 -12.39 7.51
CA VAL A 30 -5.12 -12.00 8.17
C VAL A 30 -4.38 -10.97 7.33
N LEU A 31 -4.36 -11.16 6.00
CA LEU A 31 -3.77 -10.17 5.10
C LEU A 31 -4.47 -8.84 5.21
N TRP A 32 -5.80 -8.83 5.16
CA TRP A 32 -6.56 -7.59 5.25
C TRP A 32 -6.29 -6.88 6.57
N GLU A 33 -6.33 -7.61 7.68
CA GLU A 33 -6.05 -7.03 8.99
C GLU A 33 -4.63 -6.47 9.06
N GLY A 34 -3.66 -7.18 8.47
CA GLY A 34 -2.29 -6.71 8.43
C GLY A 34 -2.13 -5.44 7.62
N LEU A 35 -2.78 -5.37 6.46
CA LEU A 35 -2.76 -4.17 5.64
C LEU A 35 -3.48 -3.01 6.33
N MET A 36 -4.52 -3.30 7.11
CA MET A 36 -5.18 -2.27 7.91
C MET A 36 -4.24 -1.71 8.99
N ARG A 37 -3.41 -2.56 9.59
CA ARG A 37 -2.39 -2.06 10.52
C ARG A 37 -1.38 -1.19 9.78
N PHE A 38 -1.04 -1.54 8.55
CA PHE A 38 -0.16 -0.71 7.73
C PHE A 38 -0.78 0.66 7.47
N VAL A 39 -2.10 0.72 7.30
CA VAL A 39 -2.81 2.00 7.13
C VAL A 39 -2.66 2.86 8.39
N HIS A 40 -2.90 2.28 9.55
CA HIS A 40 -2.98 3.03 10.80
C HIS A 40 -1.64 3.19 11.51
N GLU A 41 -0.71 2.26 11.32
CA GLU A 41 0.57 2.26 12.01
C GLU A 41 1.72 1.96 11.04
N PRO A 42 1.88 2.78 9.97
CA PRO A 42 2.91 2.49 8.96
C PRO A 42 4.32 2.52 9.52
N GLU A 43 4.54 3.21 10.64
CA GLU A 43 5.86 3.27 11.26
C GLU A 43 6.33 1.90 11.74
N LYS A 44 5.41 0.97 11.95
CA LYS A 44 5.77 -0.40 12.33
C LYS A 44 6.19 -1.25 11.15
N PHE A 45 6.02 -0.75 9.94
CA PHE A 45 6.35 -1.47 8.70
C PHE A 45 7.50 -0.81 7.95
N ASN A 46 7.84 0.42 8.29
CA ASN A 46 8.86 1.18 7.57
C ASN A 46 9.59 2.07 8.56
N ASP A 47 10.87 1.77 8.76
CA ASP A 47 11.71 2.50 9.72
C ASP A 47 11.91 3.96 9.36
N GLN A 48 11.69 4.32 8.10
CA GLN A 48 11.83 5.71 7.67
C GLN A 48 10.67 6.58 8.15
N VAL A 49 9.54 5.98 8.49
CA VAL A 49 8.39 6.71 9.01
C VAL A 49 8.59 6.94 10.51
N LYS A 50 8.71 8.21 10.90
CA LYS A 50 8.93 8.58 12.30
C LYS A 50 7.64 8.76 13.07
N GLY A 51 6.55 8.97 12.36
CA GLY A 51 5.24 9.08 12.97
C GLY A 51 4.15 9.17 11.93
N CYS A 52 2.92 8.99 12.36
CA CYS A 52 1.78 9.03 11.46
C CYS A 52 0.55 9.55 12.20
N THR A 53 -0.15 10.49 11.58
CA THR A 53 -1.44 10.96 12.07
C THR A 53 -2.52 10.48 11.11
N VAL A 54 -3.55 9.82 11.65
CA VAL A 54 -4.66 9.31 10.84
C VAL A 54 -5.96 9.90 11.37
N THR A 55 -6.73 10.49 10.46
CA THR A 55 -8.04 11.08 10.80
C THR A 55 -9.07 10.60 9.78
N PRO A 56 -10.37 10.62 10.13
CA PRO A 56 -11.39 10.29 9.13
C PRO A 56 -11.31 11.26 7.96
N GLY A 57 -11.43 10.74 6.74
CA GLY A 57 -11.41 11.56 5.54
C GLY A 57 -12.72 12.27 5.30
N ALA A 58 -12.68 13.27 4.42
CA ALA A 58 -13.88 13.99 4.05
C ALA A 58 -14.88 13.04 3.39
N GLY A 59 -16.13 13.08 3.87
CA GLY A 59 -17.18 12.20 3.34
C GLY A 59 -17.14 10.77 3.86
N ASP A 60 -16.25 10.48 4.80
CA ASP A 60 -16.19 9.15 5.40
C ASP A 60 -17.47 8.90 6.20
N ARG A 61 -18.09 7.75 5.96
CA ARG A 61 -19.34 7.38 6.64
C ARG A 61 -19.23 6.06 7.40
N ALA A 62 -18.23 5.25 7.13
CA ALA A 62 -18.15 3.91 7.69
C ALA A 62 -16.71 3.48 7.93
N GLY A 63 -15.81 4.43 8.12
CA GLY A 63 -14.41 4.08 8.30
C GLY A 63 -13.77 3.57 7.03
N THR A 64 -14.20 4.07 5.88
CA THR A 64 -13.68 3.63 4.59
C THR A 64 -12.80 4.67 3.90
N VAL A 65 -12.71 5.87 4.48
CA VAL A 65 -11.85 6.92 3.93
C VAL A 65 -11.08 7.55 5.09
N PHE A 66 -9.75 7.61 4.94
CA PHE A 66 -8.90 8.20 5.97
C PHE A 66 -7.92 9.18 5.34
N ASP A 67 -7.67 10.27 6.04
CA ASP A 67 -6.56 11.16 5.70
C ASP A 67 -5.43 10.84 6.66
N ARG A 68 -4.22 10.67 6.13
CA ARG A 68 -3.07 10.43 6.98
C ARG A 68 -1.89 11.28 6.55
N THR A 69 -1.07 11.62 7.52
CA THR A 69 0.16 12.35 7.28
C THR A 69 1.30 11.50 7.80
N LEU A 70 2.22 11.16 6.92
CA LEU A 70 3.42 10.39 7.26
C LEU A 70 4.55 11.38 7.51
N ASP A 71 5.21 11.22 8.66
CA ASP A 71 6.35 12.06 9.03
C ASP A 71 7.63 11.26 8.82
N PHE A 72 8.46 11.70 7.87
CA PHE A 72 9.74 11.05 7.58
C PHE A 72 10.91 11.79 8.26
N GLY A 73 10.60 12.77 9.11
CA GLY A 73 11.64 13.57 9.76
C GLY A 73 12.04 14.77 8.94
N SER A 74 12.53 14.55 7.74
CA SER A 74 12.94 15.64 6.83
C SER A 74 11.77 16.24 6.08
N HIS A 75 10.69 15.49 5.90
CA HIS A 75 9.52 15.95 5.16
C HIS A 75 8.29 15.16 5.59
N ARG A 76 7.13 15.63 5.17
CA ARG A 76 5.85 14.98 5.45
C ARG A 76 5.13 14.67 4.15
N VAL A 77 4.44 13.54 4.14
CA VAL A 77 3.65 13.10 2.99
C VAL A 77 2.20 12.99 3.42
N LYS A 78 1.32 13.63 2.67
CA LYS A 78 -0.12 13.56 2.94
C LYS A 78 -0.78 12.62 1.96
N GLU A 79 -1.63 11.77 2.49
CA GLU A 79 -2.33 10.75 1.70
C GLU A 79 -3.79 10.70 2.08
N THR A 80 -4.62 10.27 1.12
CA THR A 80 -5.99 9.85 1.42
C THR A 80 -6.09 8.38 1.09
N VAL A 81 -6.55 7.59 2.05
CA VAL A 81 -6.66 6.14 1.92
C VAL A 81 -8.12 5.77 1.76
N TYR A 82 -8.42 5.03 0.69
CA TYR A 82 -9.76 4.53 0.39
C TYR A 82 -9.77 3.02 0.60
N LEU A 83 -10.76 2.53 1.36
CA LEU A 83 -10.89 1.11 1.67
C LEU A 83 -12.19 0.55 1.12
N ASN A 84 -12.10 -0.63 0.53
CA ASN A 84 -13.26 -1.39 0.10
C ASN A 84 -13.06 -2.81 0.61
N GLU A 85 -13.58 -3.10 1.79
CA GLU A 85 -13.36 -4.36 2.46
C GLU A 85 -13.94 -5.54 1.68
N SER A 86 -15.15 -5.38 1.13
CA SER A 86 -15.79 -6.48 0.41
C SER A 86 -15.02 -6.85 -0.86
N ALA A 87 -14.36 -5.88 -1.49
CA ALA A 87 -13.54 -6.13 -2.67
C ALA A 87 -12.09 -6.45 -2.30
N ARG A 88 -11.73 -6.37 -1.01
CA ARG A 88 -10.36 -6.56 -0.52
C ARG A 88 -9.39 -5.64 -1.25
N LEU A 89 -9.78 -4.38 -1.37
CA LEU A 89 -9.06 -3.37 -2.14
C LEU A 89 -8.81 -2.15 -1.28
N MET A 90 -7.60 -1.61 -1.36
CA MET A 90 -7.31 -0.32 -0.74
C MET A 90 -6.44 0.50 -1.68
N GLU A 91 -6.64 1.81 -1.65
CA GLU A 91 -5.89 2.75 -2.46
C GLU A 91 -5.32 3.85 -1.60
N PHE A 92 -4.05 4.15 -1.82
CA PHE A 92 -3.33 5.21 -1.13
C PHE A 92 -3.07 6.33 -2.15
N HIS A 93 -3.82 7.42 -2.03
CA HIS A 93 -3.67 8.57 -2.93
C HIS A 93 -2.76 9.59 -2.28
N VAL A 94 -1.58 9.74 -2.85
CA VAL A 94 -0.55 10.65 -2.34
C VAL A 94 -0.75 12.02 -2.94
N GLN A 95 -0.85 13.04 -2.08
CA GLN A 95 -1.07 14.41 -2.50
C GLN A 95 0.16 14.96 -3.22
N GLU A 96 -0.09 15.73 -4.26
CA GLU A 96 0.98 16.39 -5.02
C GLU A 96 1.77 17.33 -4.11
N THR A 97 3.09 17.37 -4.31
CA THR A 97 3.97 18.28 -3.61
C THR A 97 4.73 19.09 -4.66
N LYS A 98 5.52 20.04 -4.19
CA LYS A 98 6.33 20.87 -5.06
C LYS A 98 7.27 20.01 -5.93
N ASP A 99 7.78 18.92 -5.39
CA ASP A 99 8.81 18.12 -6.07
C ASP A 99 8.25 16.87 -6.73
N TYR A 100 7.04 16.43 -6.37
CA TYR A 100 6.49 15.18 -6.85
C TYR A 100 5.05 15.33 -7.29
N PRO A 101 4.66 14.72 -8.41
CA PRO A 101 3.25 14.70 -8.83
C PRO A 101 2.42 13.82 -7.90
N SER A 102 1.12 13.98 -7.97
CA SER A 102 0.23 13.09 -7.23
C SER A 102 0.39 11.67 -7.77
N SER A 103 0.23 10.71 -6.87
CA SER A 103 0.39 9.30 -7.20
C SER A 103 -0.60 8.47 -6.42
N CYS A 104 -0.71 7.20 -6.79
CA CYS A 104 -1.61 6.27 -6.12
C CYS A 104 -0.99 4.88 -6.09
N LEU A 105 -1.06 4.24 -4.94
CA LEU A 105 -0.73 2.83 -4.81
C LEU A 105 -2.02 2.08 -4.52
N ARG A 106 -2.32 1.07 -5.34
CA ARG A 106 -3.48 0.20 -5.13
C ARG A 106 -3.00 -1.16 -4.68
N MET A 107 -3.61 -1.69 -3.63
CA MET A 107 -3.34 -3.04 -3.15
C MET A 107 -4.64 -3.82 -3.22
N GLU A 108 -4.60 -4.99 -3.83
CA GLU A 108 -5.78 -5.82 -3.99
C GLU A 108 -5.45 -7.26 -3.62
N ILE A 109 -6.21 -7.83 -2.68
CA ILE A 109 -6.07 -9.22 -2.27
C ILE A 109 -6.94 -10.08 -3.17
N SER A 110 -6.36 -11.17 -3.66
CA SER A 110 -7.06 -12.13 -4.51
C SER A 110 -6.57 -13.53 -4.19
N ARG A 111 -7.11 -14.50 -4.89
CA ARG A 111 -6.65 -15.89 -4.81
C ARG A 111 -6.22 -16.34 -6.19
N THR A 112 -5.14 -17.14 -6.22
CA THR A 112 -4.70 -17.76 -7.46
C THR A 112 -5.64 -18.92 -7.80
N THR A 113 -5.45 -19.51 -8.98
CA THR A 113 -6.21 -20.70 -9.37
C THR A 113 -5.93 -21.86 -8.42
N GLN A 114 -4.79 -21.84 -7.73
CA GLN A 114 -4.43 -22.85 -6.75
C GLN A 114 -4.90 -22.49 -5.35
N GLN A 115 -5.73 -21.46 -5.24
CA GLN A 115 -6.33 -21.00 -3.99
C GLN A 115 -5.33 -20.41 -3.01
N LEU A 116 -4.19 -19.93 -3.48
CA LEU A 116 -3.21 -19.24 -2.65
C LEU A 116 -3.54 -17.75 -2.58
N PRO A 117 -3.51 -17.15 -1.39
CA PRO A 117 -3.68 -15.70 -1.29
C PRO A 117 -2.59 -14.96 -2.03
N ALA A 118 -2.96 -13.85 -2.64
CA ALA A 118 -2.02 -13.02 -3.38
C ALA A 118 -2.41 -11.56 -3.21
N VAL A 119 -1.41 -10.68 -3.31
CA VAL A 119 -1.66 -9.24 -3.27
C VAL A 119 -1.07 -8.64 -4.54
N THR A 120 -1.89 -7.93 -5.28
CA THR A 120 -1.45 -7.18 -6.45
C THR A 120 -1.22 -5.73 -6.05
N PHE A 121 -0.04 -5.23 -6.33
CA PHE A 121 0.36 -3.85 -6.06
C PHE A 121 0.44 -3.13 -7.39
N THR A 122 -0.35 -2.07 -7.56
CA THR A 122 -0.36 -1.30 -8.80
C THR A 122 -0.03 0.15 -8.49
N TYR A 123 0.94 0.70 -9.22
CA TYR A 123 1.41 2.06 -9.03
C TYR A 123 0.93 2.95 -10.17
N PHE A 124 0.33 4.07 -9.80
CA PHE A 124 -0.16 5.09 -10.73
C PHE A 124 0.46 6.43 -10.37
N ALA A 125 0.63 7.28 -11.36
CA ALA A 125 1.02 8.66 -11.13
C ALA A 125 0.48 9.53 -12.25
N ARG A 126 0.38 10.83 -11.96
CA ARG A 126 -0.07 11.79 -12.98
C ARG A 126 0.94 11.89 -14.10
N SER A 127 2.22 11.74 -13.79
CA SER A 127 3.29 11.76 -14.78
C SER A 127 4.35 10.75 -14.38
N GLU A 128 5.19 10.37 -15.34
CA GLU A 128 6.24 9.40 -15.06
C GLU A 128 7.35 10.03 -14.20
N PRO A 129 8.06 9.19 -13.42
CA PRO A 129 9.19 9.68 -12.63
C PRO A 129 10.23 10.37 -13.52
N LYS A 130 10.77 11.46 -13.03
CA LYS A 130 11.79 12.22 -13.75
C LYS A 130 13.16 11.61 -13.50
N VAL A 131 13.37 10.42 -14.02
CA VAL A 131 14.64 9.71 -13.89
C VAL A 131 15.00 9.12 -15.25
N PRO A 132 16.29 8.89 -15.49
CA PRO A 132 16.70 8.22 -16.73
C PRO A 132 16.03 6.87 -16.88
N ALA A 133 15.66 6.50 -18.10
CA ALA A 133 14.99 5.24 -18.38
C ALA A 133 15.80 4.04 -17.88
N SER A 134 17.12 4.16 -17.89
CA SER A 134 18.00 3.08 -17.44
C SER A 134 17.87 2.80 -15.95
N LEU A 135 17.36 3.75 -15.15
CA LEU A 135 17.18 3.58 -13.71
C LEU A 135 15.79 3.09 -13.36
N ARG A 136 14.86 3.01 -14.33
CA ARG A 136 13.49 2.60 -14.08
C ARG A 136 13.39 1.21 -13.46
N PRO A 137 14.16 0.20 -13.97
CA PRO A 137 14.12 -1.13 -13.35
C PRO A 137 14.54 -1.13 -11.88
N LEU A 138 15.47 -0.27 -11.50
CA LEU A 138 15.90 -0.17 -10.10
C LEU A 138 14.81 0.39 -9.22
N ILE A 139 14.06 1.36 -9.73
CA ILE A 139 12.93 1.94 -8.99
C ILE A 139 11.84 0.89 -8.79
N GLU A 140 11.52 0.15 -9.84
CA GLU A 140 10.50 -0.90 -9.78
C GLU A 140 10.92 -2.00 -8.81
N GLN A 141 12.19 -2.36 -8.81
CA GLN A 141 12.72 -3.34 -7.88
C GLN A 141 12.63 -2.85 -6.44
N ALA A 142 12.89 -1.57 -6.20
CA ALA A 142 12.77 -0.99 -4.87
C ALA A 142 11.32 -1.02 -4.39
N TRP A 143 10.37 -0.75 -5.28
CA TRP A 143 8.95 -0.85 -4.95
C TRP A 143 8.59 -2.29 -4.56
N GLU A 144 9.05 -3.28 -5.32
CA GLU A 144 8.77 -4.68 -5.01
C GLU A 144 9.34 -5.10 -3.67
N GLN A 145 10.58 -4.66 -3.37
CA GLN A 145 11.22 -4.98 -2.09
C GLN A 145 10.43 -4.38 -0.92
N LYS A 146 9.99 -3.15 -1.07
CA LYS A 146 9.22 -2.48 -0.05
C LYS A 146 7.89 -3.22 0.19
N ASP A 147 7.23 -3.63 -0.88
CA ASP A 147 5.95 -4.30 -0.78
C ASP A 147 6.07 -5.70 -0.20
N LYS A 148 7.14 -6.43 -0.57
CA LYS A 148 7.42 -7.74 0.02
C LYS A 148 7.66 -7.61 1.52
N ALA A 149 8.34 -6.55 1.93
CA ALA A 149 8.63 -6.32 3.35
C ALA A 149 7.34 -6.13 4.16
N ILE A 150 6.32 -5.50 3.56
CA ILE A 150 5.04 -5.34 4.23
C ILE A 150 4.43 -6.72 4.52
N LEU A 151 4.42 -7.59 3.52
CA LEU A 151 3.85 -8.94 3.67
C LEU A 151 4.65 -9.79 4.65
N GLU A 152 5.98 -9.66 4.63
CA GLU A 152 6.83 -10.37 5.59
C GLU A 152 6.53 -9.92 7.01
N ARG A 153 6.30 -8.62 7.21
CA ARG A 153 5.96 -8.12 8.54
C ARG A 153 4.63 -8.66 9.02
N ILE A 154 3.65 -8.77 8.11
CA ILE A 154 2.35 -9.34 8.46
C ILE A 154 2.52 -10.80 8.90
N LEU A 155 3.34 -11.56 8.19
CA LEU A 155 3.60 -12.96 8.56
C LEU A 155 4.27 -13.03 9.94
N LEU A 156 5.31 -12.24 10.15
CA LEU A 156 6.03 -12.25 11.42
C LEU A 156 5.12 -11.85 12.59
N ASP A 157 4.27 -10.85 12.39
CA ASP A 157 3.35 -10.41 13.43
C ASP A 157 2.33 -11.51 13.75
N LYS A 158 1.89 -12.24 12.73
CA LYS A 158 0.94 -13.35 12.94
C LYS A 158 1.60 -14.48 13.71
N LEU A 159 2.82 -14.85 13.35
CA LEU A 159 3.54 -15.90 14.04
C LEU A 159 3.81 -15.52 15.50
N ASP A 160 4.17 -14.26 15.73
CA ASP A 160 4.43 -13.77 17.08
C ASP A 160 3.16 -13.78 17.92
N SER A 161 2.04 -13.38 17.32
CA SER A 161 0.74 -13.39 17.97
C SER A 161 0.30 -14.81 18.36
N ASP A 162 0.59 -15.79 17.49
CA ASP A 162 0.18 -17.18 17.72
C ASP A 162 1.01 -17.87 18.81
N GLU A 163 2.18 -17.32 19.13
CA GLU A 163 3.03 -17.86 20.21
C GLU A 163 2.57 -17.43 21.59
N HIS A 164 1.66 -16.48 21.65
CA HIS A 164 1.12 -15.94 22.88
C HIS A 164 -0.34 -16.28 23.00
#